data_23c3acec0c77e043428b6db42835eb07
#
_entry.id   23c3acec0c77e043428b6db42835eb07
#
_cell.length_a   1.000
_cell.length_b   1.000
_cell.length_c   1.000
_cell.angle_alpha   90.00
_cell.angle_beta   90.00
_cell.angle_gamma   90.00
#
_symmetry.space_group_name_H-M   'P 1'
#
loop_
_entity.id
_entity.type
_entity.pdbx_description
1 polymer ?
#
loop_
_entity_poly.entity_id
_entity_poly.type
_entity_poly.pdbx_seq_one_letter_code
_entity_poly.pdbx_strand_id
1 'polypeptide(L)'
;MEEIRPVARSTLVRSVAARLVSLIVKGTFKPGDRLPSERQLARKLQVGRSTIREALQSLALVNLVDMQPGRGTFVKEIDMDSVAYIEEMVSLEEQRDTTVSSTKPLIGLTRVLAPGPMPLPPSPEKPILRVPDLRKDRLGTFEFISWWEREKVQAAKMMVVGAGALGNEVLKNLTLMGVGHLFIVDFDTIEAANLSRSVLFRPEDNGRKKAEVAARRVKELNPDVQVQFFHGDINTDLGLGVFRRMDVVIGCLDNREARLSVNRFCYWLNKPWVDGAIQELFGLARVFVPGNGACFECTLTEQARREMSLRYSCPLLARQNILLGKVPTTPTISAIIGGVQSQEALKLLHNMPVEAGKVTHFNGLTNEVHTTAYVEKEDCESHWIYGDITELPD
;
A
#
# COMPACT_ATOMS: atom_id res chain seq x y z
N MET A 1 -25.89 20.69 -28.48
CA MET A 1 -26.29 20.08 -27.19
C MET A 1 -25.00 19.50 -26.58
N GLU A 2 -24.49 20.18 -25.55
CA GLU A 2 -23.32 19.74 -24.81
C GLU A 2 -23.68 18.44 -24.07
N GLU A 3 -22.85 17.43 -24.26
CA GLU A 3 -23.02 16.11 -23.68
C GLU A 3 -22.83 16.17 -22.16
N ILE A 4 -23.93 16.10 -21.43
CA ILE A 4 -23.95 16.10 -19.96
C ILE A 4 -23.34 14.75 -19.52
N ARG A 5 -22.06 14.74 -19.13
CA ARG A 5 -21.41 13.56 -18.54
C ARG A 5 -21.89 13.37 -17.10
N PRO A 6 -22.26 12.16 -16.68
CA PRO A 6 -22.63 11.89 -15.29
C PRO A 6 -21.44 12.15 -14.36
N VAL A 7 -21.63 12.99 -13.35
CA VAL A 7 -20.63 13.15 -12.27
C VAL A 7 -20.66 11.90 -11.41
N ALA A 8 -19.50 11.26 -11.20
CA ALA A 8 -19.42 10.09 -10.34
C ALA A 8 -19.91 10.45 -8.92
N ARG A 9 -20.84 9.65 -8.38
CA ARG A 9 -21.50 9.88 -7.08
C ARG A 9 -20.51 10.04 -5.92
N SER A 10 -19.39 9.30 -5.95
CA SER A 10 -18.28 9.38 -4.99
C SER A 10 -17.61 10.77 -4.93
N THR A 11 -17.50 11.47 -6.06
CA THR A 11 -16.90 12.80 -6.11
C THR A 11 -17.77 13.85 -5.42
N LEU A 12 -19.09 13.70 -5.50
CA LEU A 12 -20.02 14.64 -4.88
C LEU A 12 -20.08 14.47 -3.35
N VAL A 13 -20.02 13.25 -2.85
CA VAL A 13 -19.94 12.95 -1.41
C VAL A 13 -18.67 13.56 -0.80
N ARG A 14 -17.53 13.38 -1.47
CA ARG A 14 -16.24 13.96 -1.04
C ARG A 14 -16.28 15.49 -1.03
N SER A 15 -16.83 16.12 -2.05
CA SER A 15 -16.96 17.58 -2.09
C SER A 15 -17.82 18.13 -0.96
N VAL A 16 -18.91 17.44 -0.61
CA VAL A 16 -19.76 17.81 0.52
C VAL A 16 -19.01 17.62 1.84
N ALA A 17 -18.31 16.53 2.03
CA ALA A 17 -17.50 16.28 3.21
C ALA A 17 -16.40 17.34 3.37
N ALA A 18 -15.62 17.64 2.31
CA ALA A 18 -14.60 18.69 2.28
C ALA A 18 -15.17 20.06 2.67
N ARG A 19 -16.36 20.41 2.13
CA ARG A 19 -17.02 21.67 2.47
C ARG A 19 -17.41 21.76 3.93
N LEU A 20 -17.90 20.66 4.53
CA LEU A 20 -18.24 20.61 5.95
C LEU A 20 -16.98 20.71 6.84
N VAL A 21 -15.91 19.99 6.47
CA VAL A 21 -14.60 20.09 7.12
C VAL A 21 -14.07 21.52 7.10
N SER A 22 -14.06 22.19 5.95
CA SER A 22 -13.65 23.59 5.83
C SER A 22 -14.45 24.53 6.74
N LEU A 23 -15.76 24.31 6.91
CA LEU A 23 -16.59 25.10 7.80
C LEU A 23 -16.28 24.86 9.28
N ILE A 24 -15.92 23.62 9.65
CA ILE A 24 -15.49 23.26 11.03
C ILE A 24 -14.13 23.88 11.33
N VAL A 25 -13.15 23.72 10.44
CA VAL A 25 -11.79 24.27 10.59
C VAL A 25 -11.80 25.80 10.65
N LYS A 26 -12.61 26.45 9.82
CA LYS A 26 -12.80 27.93 9.86
C LYS A 26 -13.57 28.42 11.09
N GLY A 27 -13.94 27.52 11.99
CA GLY A 27 -14.64 27.88 13.23
C GLY A 27 -16.10 28.30 13.06
N THR A 28 -16.70 28.07 11.88
CA THR A 28 -18.13 28.32 11.64
C THR A 28 -18.99 27.39 12.49
N PHE A 29 -18.52 26.18 12.72
CA PHE A 29 -19.06 25.23 13.68
C PHE A 29 -17.96 24.85 14.66
N LYS A 30 -18.20 25.06 15.96
CA LYS A 30 -17.24 24.74 17.04
C LYS A 30 -17.52 23.35 17.60
N PRO A 31 -16.53 22.74 18.29
CA PRO A 31 -16.78 21.52 19.06
C PRO A 31 -17.99 21.69 19.99
N GLY A 32 -18.89 20.73 19.98
CA GLY A 32 -20.17 20.75 20.69
C GLY A 32 -21.33 21.34 19.89
N ASP A 33 -21.09 22.09 18.82
CA ASP A 33 -22.16 22.67 18.01
C ASP A 33 -22.94 21.59 17.25
N ARG A 34 -24.24 21.83 17.13
CA ARG A 34 -25.12 21.00 16.31
C ARG A 34 -25.08 21.45 14.87
N LEU A 35 -24.72 20.53 13.95
CA LEU A 35 -24.81 20.78 12.53
C LEU A 35 -26.27 20.92 12.05
N PRO A 36 -26.53 21.70 10.99
CA PRO A 36 -27.85 21.74 10.37
C PRO A 36 -28.33 20.34 9.98
N SER A 37 -29.64 20.11 10.04
CA SER A 37 -30.21 18.81 9.68
C SER A 37 -29.87 18.42 8.24
N GLU A 38 -29.85 17.09 7.93
CA GLU A 38 -29.61 16.58 6.57
C GLU A 38 -30.45 17.30 5.51
N ARG A 39 -31.72 17.61 5.84
CA ARG A 39 -32.63 18.34 4.96
C ARG A 39 -32.21 19.77 4.71
N GLN A 40 -31.68 20.46 5.73
CA GLN A 40 -31.19 21.83 5.59
C GLN A 40 -29.86 21.87 4.82
N LEU A 41 -28.94 20.93 5.12
CA LEU A 41 -27.68 20.79 4.37
C LEU A 41 -27.93 20.47 2.89
N ALA A 42 -28.84 19.53 2.62
CA ALA A 42 -29.22 19.17 1.24
C ALA A 42 -29.72 20.36 0.43
N ARG A 43 -30.54 21.20 1.05
CA ARG A 43 -31.02 22.43 0.41
C ARG A 43 -29.93 23.47 0.19
N LYS A 44 -29.07 23.70 1.21
CA LYS A 44 -28.01 24.71 1.14
C LYS A 44 -26.91 24.33 0.15
N LEU A 45 -26.56 23.05 0.06
CA LEU A 45 -25.52 22.54 -0.81
C LEU A 45 -26.05 22.04 -2.16
N GLN A 46 -27.38 22.11 -2.39
CA GLN A 46 -28.05 21.68 -3.62
C GLN A 46 -27.74 20.24 -4.04
N VAL A 47 -27.65 19.32 -3.08
CA VAL A 47 -27.35 17.90 -3.29
C VAL A 47 -28.44 16.99 -2.69
N GLY A 48 -28.41 15.72 -3.07
CA GLY A 48 -29.35 14.74 -2.53
C GLY A 48 -29.16 14.48 -1.03
N ARG A 49 -30.24 14.14 -0.31
CA ARG A 49 -30.17 13.80 1.12
C ARG A 49 -29.29 12.57 1.39
N SER A 50 -29.26 11.60 0.47
CA SER A 50 -28.37 10.45 0.54
C SER A 50 -26.90 10.87 0.55
N THR A 51 -26.52 11.79 -0.33
CA THR A 51 -25.15 12.35 -0.43
C THR A 51 -24.73 13.06 0.86
N ILE A 52 -25.65 13.83 1.49
CA ILE A 52 -25.38 14.46 2.80
C ILE A 52 -25.18 13.41 3.89
N ARG A 53 -26.01 12.38 3.92
CA ARG A 53 -25.92 11.31 4.91
C ARG A 53 -24.59 10.54 4.77
N GLU A 54 -24.21 10.18 3.58
CA GLU A 54 -22.94 9.52 3.27
C GLU A 54 -21.74 10.39 3.68
N ALA A 55 -21.79 11.70 3.39
CA ALA A 55 -20.76 12.65 3.82
C ALA A 55 -20.67 12.78 5.35
N LEU A 56 -21.80 12.89 6.04
CA LEU A 56 -21.81 12.94 7.52
C LEU A 56 -21.32 11.63 8.14
N GLN A 57 -21.64 10.48 7.54
CA GLN A 57 -21.13 9.18 7.97
C GLN A 57 -19.60 9.09 7.81
N SER A 58 -19.05 9.59 6.69
CA SER A 58 -17.60 9.63 6.51
C SER A 58 -16.91 10.51 7.55
N LEU A 59 -17.51 11.66 7.92
CA LEU A 59 -16.99 12.52 8.97
C LEU A 59 -17.13 11.90 10.38
N ALA A 60 -18.14 11.08 10.61
CA ALA A 60 -18.30 10.34 11.86
C ALA A 60 -17.27 9.22 12.00
N LEU A 61 -16.91 8.55 10.90
CA LEU A 61 -15.87 7.51 10.88
C LEU A 61 -14.48 8.04 11.26
N VAL A 62 -14.18 9.28 10.88
CA VAL A 62 -12.93 9.97 11.25
C VAL A 62 -13.08 10.81 12.53
N ASN A 63 -14.10 10.55 13.31
CA ASN A 63 -14.32 11.14 14.64
C ASN A 63 -14.52 12.66 14.68
N LEU A 64 -14.80 13.30 13.55
CA LEU A 64 -15.06 14.75 13.45
C LEU A 64 -16.45 15.15 13.87
N VAL A 65 -17.42 14.26 13.74
CA VAL A 65 -18.79 14.49 14.16
C VAL A 65 -19.36 13.28 14.89
N ASP A 66 -20.35 13.51 15.73
CA ASP A 66 -21.13 12.49 16.44
C ASP A 66 -22.58 12.50 15.93
N MET A 67 -23.03 11.40 15.35
CA MET A 67 -24.38 11.26 14.82
C MET A 67 -25.28 10.58 15.85
N GLN A 68 -26.12 11.36 16.55
CA GLN A 68 -27.03 10.87 17.57
C GLN A 68 -28.45 10.65 16.99
N PRO A 69 -28.96 9.41 16.93
CA PRO A 69 -30.30 9.13 16.41
C PRO A 69 -31.36 9.97 17.13
N GLY A 70 -32.19 10.66 16.36
CA GLY A 70 -33.26 11.54 16.87
C GLY A 70 -32.80 12.89 17.43
N ARG A 71 -31.53 13.07 17.76
CA ARG A 71 -30.97 14.29 18.35
C ARG A 71 -30.23 15.16 17.37
N GLY A 72 -29.62 14.59 16.35
CA GLY A 72 -28.89 15.29 15.29
C GLY A 72 -27.40 14.92 15.22
N THR A 73 -26.64 15.70 14.48
CA THR A 73 -25.19 15.54 14.32
C THR A 73 -24.46 16.67 15.02
N PHE A 74 -23.47 16.37 15.81
CA PHE A 74 -22.70 17.31 16.63
C PHE A 74 -21.24 17.27 16.25
N VAL A 75 -20.55 18.43 16.26
CA VAL A 75 -19.11 18.52 16.01
C VAL A 75 -18.38 18.02 17.26
N LYS A 76 -17.38 17.16 17.09
CA LYS A 76 -16.51 16.68 18.16
C LYS A 76 -15.27 17.55 18.30
N GLU A 77 -14.54 17.40 19.39
CA GLU A 77 -13.19 17.94 19.51
C GLU A 77 -12.29 17.24 18.49
N ILE A 78 -11.50 18.04 17.78
CA ILE A 78 -10.60 17.55 16.73
C ILE A 78 -9.41 16.90 17.41
N ASP A 79 -9.27 15.59 17.29
CA ASP A 79 -8.07 14.87 17.71
C ASP A 79 -7.00 14.85 16.60
N MET A 80 -5.78 14.46 16.96
CA MET A 80 -4.64 14.44 16.03
C MET A 80 -4.83 13.46 14.87
N ASP A 81 -5.63 12.41 15.04
CA ASP A 81 -5.91 11.44 13.97
C ASP A 81 -6.85 12.03 12.90
N SER A 82 -7.69 12.98 13.32
CA SER A 82 -8.60 13.72 12.42
C SER A 82 -7.88 14.81 11.63
N VAL A 83 -6.73 15.33 12.08
CA VAL A 83 -6.03 16.47 11.46
C VAL A 83 -5.54 16.12 10.05
N ALA A 84 -4.94 14.95 9.84
CA ALA A 84 -4.45 14.53 8.53
C ALA A 84 -5.59 14.41 7.49
N TYR A 85 -6.74 13.90 7.90
CA TYR A 85 -7.94 13.84 7.05
C TYR A 85 -8.48 15.23 6.73
N ILE A 86 -8.43 16.14 7.69
CA ILE A 86 -8.86 17.54 7.54
C ILE A 86 -7.99 18.25 6.51
N GLU A 87 -6.67 18.14 6.59
CA GLU A 87 -5.72 18.77 5.68
C GLU A 87 -5.90 18.28 4.25
N GLU A 88 -6.09 16.98 4.06
CA GLU A 88 -6.36 16.38 2.74
C GLU A 88 -7.67 16.95 2.15
N MET A 89 -8.73 17.01 2.93
CA MET A 89 -10.04 17.48 2.45
C MET A 89 -10.06 18.98 2.15
N VAL A 90 -9.31 19.79 2.89
CA VAL A 90 -9.17 21.24 2.65
C VAL A 90 -8.34 21.50 1.40
N SER A 91 -7.25 20.78 1.17
CA SER A 91 -6.41 20.94 -0.03
C SER A 91 -7.13 20.59 -1.33
N LEU A 92 -8.03 19.61 -1.30
CA LEU A 92 -8.87 19.24 -2.45
C LEU A 92 -9.88 20.33 -2.84
N GLU A 93 -10.32 21.15 -1.88
CA GLU A 93 -11.24 22.26 -2.15
C GLU A 93 -10.51 23.49 -2.70
N GLU A 94 -9.33 23.80 -2.21
CA GLU A 94 -8.50 24.92 -2.70
C GLU A 94 -8.02 24.71 -4.15
N GLN A 95 -7.74 23.46 -4.56
CA GLN A 95 -7.39 23.13 -5.94
C GLN A 95 -8.54 23.30 -6.93
N ARG A 96 -9.79 23.28 -6.49
CA ARG A 96 -10.97 23.51 -7.34
C ARG A 96 -11.24 24.97 -7.60
N ASP A 97 -10.98 25.85 -6.64
CA ASP A 97 -11.20 27.30 -6.81
C ASP A 97 -10.17 27.94 -7.76
N THR A 98 -9.01 27.30 -7.98
CA THR A 98 -7.95 27.78 -8.88
C THR A 98 -8.12 27.36 -10.34
N THR A 99 -9.01 26.41 -10.65
CA THR A 99 -9.20 25.89 -12.03
C THR A 99 -10.29 26.59 -12.85
N VAL A 100 -10.97 27.61 -12.32
CA VAL A 100 -12.08 28.32 -13.01
C VAL A 100 -11.65 29.63 -13.67
N SER A 101 -10.38 30.01 -13.67
CA SER A 101 -9.96 31.25 -14.34
C SER A 101 -8.63 31.08 -15.08
N SER A 102 -8.68 30.67 -16.32
CA SER A 102 -7.90 31.26 -17.44
C SER A 102 -7.95 30.38 -18.70
N THR A 103 -8.93 30.62 -19.54
CA THR A 103 -8.84 30.31 -20.98
C THR A 103 -8.31 31.54 -21.70
N LYS A 104 -7.03 31.51 -22.09
CA LYS A 104 -6.50 32.37 -23.15
C LYS A 104 -6.06 31.49 -24.32
N PRO A 105 -6.42 31.85 -25.58
CA PRO A 105 -6.11 31.04 -26.75
C PRO A 105 -4.63 31.23 -27.13
N LEU A 106 -3.92 30.11 -27.30
CA LEU A 106 -2.58 30.07 -27.90
C LEU A 106 -2.72 30.05 -29.43
N ILE A 107 -2.46 31.19 -30.05
CA ILE A 107 -2.15 31.32 -31.48
C ILE A 107 -0.63 31.35 -31.59
N GLY A 108 -0.03 30.43 -32.35
CA GLY A 108 1.38 30.44 -32.66
C GLY A 108 1.87 29.13 -33.29
N LEU A 109 1.38 28.83 -34.49
CA LEU A 109 1.94 27.75 -35.31
C LEU A 109 3.23 28.24 -36.00
N THR A 110 4.37 27.90 -35.47
CA THR A 110 5.63 27.98 -36.20
C THR A 110 5.85 26.64 -36.93
N ARG A 111 5.83 26.73 -38.28
CA ARG A 111 6.05 25.62 -39.20
C ARG A 111 7.51 25.20 -39.12
N VAL A 112 7.81 24.08 -38.48
CA VAL A 112 9.12 23.44 -38.52
C VAL A 112 9.15 22.55 -39.75
N LEU A 113 10.10 22.81 -40.64
CA LEU A 113 10.39 22.01 -41.82
C LEU A 113 10.76 20.59 -41.41
N ALA A 114 10.07 19.62 -41.97
CA ALA A 114 10.34 18.20 -41.73
C ALA A 114 11.74 17.83 -42.27
N PRO A 115 12.57 17.10 -41.51
CA PRO A 115 13.79 16.49 -42.05
C PRO A 115 13.41 15.39 -43.06
N GLY A 116 14.22 15.28 -44.10
CA GLY A 116 14.03 14.30 -45.17
C GLY A 116 13.98 12.83 -44.65
N PRO A 117 13.54 11.89 -45.48
CA PRO A 117 13.31 10.51 -45.06
C PRO A 117 14.60 9.87 -44.54
N MET A 118 14.63 9.54 -43.24
CA MET A 118 15.66 8.69 -42.67
C MET A 118 15.60 7.29 -43.33
N PRO A 119 16.76 6.67 -43.58
CA PRO A 119 16.77 5.28 -44.04
C PRO A 119 16.07 4.39 -43.02
N LEU A 120 15.11 3.61 -43.46
CA LEU A 120 14.40 2.66 -42.62
C LEU A 120 15.41 1.69 -41.99
N PRO A 121 15.34 1.43 -40.68
CA PRO A 121 16.12 0.38 -40.04
C PRO A 121 15.84 -0.96 -40.77
N PRO A 122 16.81 -1.88 -40.80
CA PRO A 122 16.60 -3.21 -41.40
C PRO A 122 15.34 -3.82 -40.79
N SER A 123 14.49 -4.36 -41.67
CA SER A 123 13.24 -5.03 -41.27
C SER A 123 13.54 -6.00 -40.14
N PRO A 124 12.88 -5.87 -38.97
CA PRO A 124 13.08 -6.83 -37.90
C PRO A 124 12.73 -8.21 -38.43
N GLU A 125 13.58 -9.19 -38.16
CA GLU A 125 13.27 -10.60 -38.44
C GLU A 125 11.86 -10.85 -37.91
N LYS A 126 11.02 -11.47 -38.79
CA LYS A 126 9.61 -11.71 -38.41
C LYS A 126 9.61 -12.43 -37.07
N PRO A 127 8.98 -11.87 -36.04
CA PRO A 127 8.93 -12.51 -34.73
C PRO A 127 8.32 -13.90 -34.93
N ILE A 128 9.10 -14.93 -34.59
CA ILE A 128 8.58 -16.31 -34.57
C ILE A 128 7.58 -16.34 -33.43
N LEU A 129 6.31 -16.39 -33.77
CA LEU A 129 5.23 -16.51 -32.78
C LEU A 129 5.38 -17.92 -32.15
N ARG A 130 6.03 -17.98 -30.98
CA ARG A 130 6.06 -19.19 -30.16
C ARG A 130 4.71 -19.33 -29.50
N VAL A 131 3.87 -20.22 -29.99
CA VAL A 131 2.62 -20.57 -29.31
C VAL A 131 2.97 -21.56 -28.19
N PRO A 132 2.81 -21.18 -26.91
CA PRO A 132 3.11 -22.08 -25.81
C PRO A 132 2.16 -23.28 -25.82
N ASP A 133 2.68 -24.47 -25.47
CA ASP A 133 1.82 -25.65 -25.26
C ASP A 133 1.16 -25.53 -23.86
N LEU A 134 -0.02 -24.94 -23.85
CA LEU A 134 -0.78 -24.71 -22.61
C LEU A 134 -1.09 -26.00 -21.81
N ARG A 135 -0.92 -27.18 -22.40
CA ARG A 135 -1.09 -28.47 -21.72
C ARG A 135 0.12 -28.86 -20.88
N LYS A 136 1.30 -28.32 -21.22
CA LYS A 136 2.58 -28.68 -20.61
C LYS A 136 3.26 -27.51 -19.90
N ASP A 137 2.91 -26.29 -20.27
CA ASP A 137 3.53 -25.08 -19.75
C ASP A 137 2.59 -24.39 -18.75
N ARG A 138 2.93 -24.49 -17.48
CA ARG A 138 2.22 -23.86 -16.36
C ARG A 138 2.05 -22.34 -16.51
N LEU A 139 3.05 -21.67 -17.09
CA LEU A 139 3.10 -20.22 -17.25
C LEU A 139 2.70 -19.76 -18.66
N GLY A 140 2.33 -20.70 -19.53
CA GLY A 140 2.06 -20.42 -20.94
C GLY A 140 0.99 -19.37 -21.19
N THR A 141 -0.01 -19.24 -20.32
CA THR A 141 -1.03 -18.19 -20.43
C THR A 141 -0.47 -16.79 -20.22
N PHE A 142 0.61 -16.63 -19.46
CA PHE A 142 1.22 -15.33 -19.22
C PHE A 142 1.96 -14.78 -20.44
N GLU A 143 2.36 -15.64 -21.39
CA GLU A 143 2.96 -15.23 -22.66
C GLU A 143 2.03 -14.33 -23.50
N PHE A 144 0.72 -14.37 -23.25
CA PHE A 144 -0.25 -13.49 -23.91
C PHE A 144 -0.38 -12.10 -23.22
N ILE A 145 0.28 -11.88 -22.11
CA ILE A 145 0.32 -10.59 -21.43
C ILE A 145 1.45 -9.77 -22.04
N SER A 146 1.11 -8.66 -22.68
CA SER A 146 2.03 -7.87 -23.52
C SER A 146 3.28 -7.32 -22.81
N TRP A 147 3.22 -7.13 -21.48
CA TRP A 147 4.33 -6.61 -20.67
C TRP A 147 5.05 -7.69 -19.86
N TRP A 148 4.63 -8.95 -19.97
CA TRP A 148 5.20 -10.04 -19.20
C TRP A 148 6.55 -10.49 -19.76
N GLU A 149 7.57 -10.47 -18.92
CA GLU A 149 8.92 -10.95 -19.25
C GLU A 149 9.24 -12.18 -18.39
N ARG A 150 8.98 -13.39 -18.93
CA ARG A 150 9.14 -14.66 -18.21
C ARG A 150 10.53 -14.81 -17.57
N GLU A 151 11.58 -14.56 -18.35
CA GLU A 151 12.97 -14.73 -17.93
C GLU A 151 13.28 -13.81 -16.75
N LYS A 152 12.75 -12.60 -16.76
CA LYS A 152 12.90 -11.63 -15.68
C LYS A 152 12.23 -12.12 -14.38
N VAL A 153 11.02 -12.66 -14.48
CA VAL A 153 10.29 -13.21 -13.32
C VAL A 153 11.00 -14.46 -12.78
N GLN A 154 11.47 -15.35 -13.65
CA GLN A 154 12.19 -16.56 -13.25
C GLN A 154 13.59 -16.28 -12.69
N ALA A 155 14.23 -15.18 -13.05
CA ALA A 155 15.50 -14.74 -12.46
C ALA A 155 15.33 -13.96 -11.16
N ALA A 156 14.14 -13.44 -10.90
CA ALA A 156 13.88 -12.55 -9.78
C ALA A 156 14.09 -13.19 -8.42
N LYS A 157 14.66 -12.41 -7.49
CA LYS A 157 14.91 -12.78 -6.09
C LYS A 157 14.07 -11.87 -5.19
N MET A 158 13.05 -12.41 -4.58
CA MET A 158 12.13 -11.64 -3.74
C MET A 158 12.16 -12.15 -2.30
N MET A 159 12.24 -11.22 -1.36
CA MET A 159 12.14 -11.52 0.07
C MET A 159 10.73 -11.21 0.55
N VAL A 160 10.12 -12.14 1.27
CA VAL A 160 8.84 -11.93 1.96
C VAL A 160 9.10 -11.97 3.47
N VAL A 161 8.89 -10.85 4.13
CA VAL A 161 9.07 -10.67 5.57
C VAL A 161 7.71 -10.76 6.26
N GLY A 162 7.51 -11.82 7.03
CA GLY A 162 6.24 -12.22 7.62
C GLY A 162 5.50 -13.28 6.78
N ALA A 163 5.23 -14.44 7.38
CA ALA A 163 4.46 -15.54 6.79
C ALA A 163 3.09 -15.74 7.48
N GLY A 164 2.51 -14.64 7.99
CA GLY A 164 1.15 -14.60 8.52
C GLY A 164 0.08 -14.64 7.42
N ALA A 165 -1.13 -14.15 7.71
CA ALA A 165 -2.24 -14.13 6.77
C ALA A 165 -1.87 -13.46 5.44
N LEU A 166 -1.29 -12.26 5.52
CA LEU A 166 -0.88 -11.47 4.35
C LEU A 166 0.25 -12.14 3.59
N GLY A 167 1.31 -12.60 4.30
CA GLY A 167 2.46 -13.27 3.68
C GLY A 167 2.09 -14.58 2.99
N ASN A 168 1.12 -15.32 3.52
CA ASN A 168 0.58 -16.51 2.86
C ASN A 168 -0.01 -16.20 1.47
N GLU A 169 -0.78 -15.11 1.34
CA GLU A 169 -1.38 -14.69 0.09
C GLU A 169 -0.31 -14.18 -0.90
N VAL A 170 0.65 -13.39 -0.43
CA VAL A 170 1.78 -12.94 -1.24
C VAL A 170 2.60 -14.11 -1.76
N LEU A 171 3.00 -15.03 -0.89
CA LEU A 171 3.77 -16.22 -1.27
C LEU A 171 3.02 -17.09 -2.27
N LYS A 172 1.75 -17.33 -2.07
CA LYS A 172 0.90 -18.04 -3.03
C LYS A 172 0.94 -17.36 -4.41
N ASN A 173 0.71 -16.06 -4.45
CA ASN A 173 0.66 -15.31 -5.72
C ASN A 173 2.02 -15.33 -6.44
N LEU A 174 3.12 -15.02 -5.76
CA LEU A 174 4.47 -15.03 -6.35
C LEU A 174 4.85 -16.43 -6.86
N THR A 175 4.49 -17.47 -6.11
CA THR A 175 4.74 -18.86 -6.48
C THR A 175 3.98 -19.26 -7.74
N LEU A 176 2.69 -18.91 -7.83
CA LEU A 176 1.85 -19.20 -9.01
C LEU A 176 2.31 -18.45 -10.24
N MET A 177 2.82 -17.23 -10.08
CA MET A 177 3.41 -16.43 -11.15
C MET A 177 4.80 -16.89 -11.58
N GLY A 178 5.42 -17.82 -10.85
CA GLY A 178 6.70 -18.40 -11.21
C GLY A 178 7.91 -17.53 -10.89
N VAL A 179 7.83 -16.69 -9.84
CA VAL A 179 9.02 -15.98 -9.34
C VAL A 179 10.10 -16.98 -8.97
N GLY A 180 11.28 -16.84 -9.57
CA GLY A 180 12.29 -17.89 -9.53
C GLY A 180 12.90 -18.14 -8.17
N HIS A 181 13.10 -17.09 -7.36
CA HIS A 181 13.72 -17.22 -6.04
C HIS A 181 12.93 -16.48 -4.97
N LEU A 182 12.53 -17.19 -3.92
CA LEU A 182 11.85 -16.64 -2.76
C LEU A 182 12.67 -16.85 -1.49
N PHE A 183 12.81 -15.80 -0.68
CA PHE A 183 13.43 -15.86 0.64
C PHE A 183 12.37 -15.46 1.69
N ILE A 184 12.03 -16.36 2.60
CA ILE A 184 10.94 -16.18 3.56
C ILE A 184 11.52 -15.96 4.96
N VAL A 185 11.10 -14.88 5.63
CA VAL A 185 11.53 -14.56 7.00
C VAL A 185 10.32 -14.51 7.91
N ASP A 186 10.33 -15.30 8.97
CA ASP A 186 9.31 -15.25 10.04
C ASP A 186 9.85 -15.92 11.31
N PHE A 187 9.60 -15.35 12.47
CA PHE A 187 10.07 -15.91 13.77
C PHE A 187 8.99 -16.68 14.53
N ASP A 188 7.75 -16.66 14.07
CA ASP A 188 6.61 -17.27 14.74
C ASP A 188 6.46 -18.78 14.44
N THR A 189 5.67 -19.41 15.30
CA THR A 189 5.10 -20.74 15.05
C THR A 189 3.63 -20.64 14.64
N ILE A 190 3.15 -21.70 14.00
CA ILE A 190 1.76 -21.80 13.56
C ILE A 190 0.88 -22.13 14.77
N GLU A 191 -0.17 -21.36 14.93
CA GLU A 191 -1.24 -21.58 15.91
C GLU A 191 -2.55 -21.96 15.21
N ALA A 192 -3.42 -22.70 15.88
CA ALA A 192 -4.73 -23.07 15.34
C ALA A 192 -5.55 -21.85 14.85
N ALA A 193 -5.45 -20.70 15.54
CA ALA A 193 -6.08 -19.45 15.14
C ALA A 193 -5.59 -18.90 13.79
N ASN A 194 -4.40 -19.28 13.33
CA ASN A 194 -3.88 -18.85 12.03
C ASN A 194 -4.58 -19.56 10.86
N LEU A 195 -5.09 -20.77 11.07
CA LEU A 195 -5.67 -21.61 10.02
C LEU A 195 -6.90 -20.97 9.36
N SER A 196 -7.60 -20.09 10.05
CA SER A 196 -8.76 -19.38 9.52
C SER A 196 -8.44 -18.39 8.39
N ARG A 197 -7.15 -17.99 8.24
CA ARG A 197 -6.72 -16.94 7.31
C ARG A 197 -5.37 -17.16 6.62
N SER A 198 -4.80 -18.36 6.76
CA SER A 198 -3.47 -18.68 6.19
C SER A 198 -3.58 -19.87 5.24
N VAL A 199 -3.67 -19.61 3.95
CA VAL A 199 -3.98 -20.59 2.91
C VAL A 199 -2.92 -21.70 2.75
N LEU A 200 -1.68 -21.45 3.15
CA LEU A 200 -0.57 -22.41 3.05
C LEU A 200 -0.50 -23.38 4.23
N PHE A 201 -1.18 -23.12 5.35
CA PHE A 201 -1.08 -23.92 6.56
C PHE A 201 -2.22 -24.94 6.66
N ARG A 202 -1.94 -26.04 7.36
CA ARG A 202 -2.86 -27.15 7.61
C ARG A 202 -2.94 -27.43 9.12
N PRO A 203 -3.98 -28.12 9.62
CA PRO A 203 -4.11 -28.46 11.04
C PRO A 203 -2.88 -29.20 11.61
N GLU A 204 -2.28 -30.09 10.83
CA GLU A 204 -1.07 -30.85 11.20
C GLU A 204 0.21 -30.01 11.30
N ASP A 205 0.17 -28.77 10.83
CA ASP A 205 1.30 -27.85 10.91
C ASP A 205 1.31 -27.05 12.23
N ASN A 206 0.32 -27.23 13.11
CA ASN A 206 0.26 -26.53 14.40
C ASN A 206 1.53 -26.76 15.24
N GLY A 207 2.10 -25.67 15.77
CA GLY A 207 3.35 -25.68 16.52
C GLY A 207 4.61 -25.66 15.68
N ARG A 208 4.54 -25.84 14.35
CA ARG A 208 5.69 -25.76 13.44
C ARG A 208 6.04 -24.30 13.10
N LYS A 209 7.28 -24.07 12.68
CA LYS A 209 7.78 -22.76 12.26
C LYS A 209 7.05 -22.27 11.00
N LYS A 210 6.50 -21.06 11.03
CA LYS A 210 5.75 -20.50 9.89
C LYS A 210 6.58 -20.43 8.61
N ALA A 211 7.82 -19.90 8.68
CA ALA A 211 8.69 -19.75 7.53
C ALA A 211 9.03 -21.10 6.87
N GLU A 212 9.33 -22.14 7.68
CA GLU A 212 9.64 -23.48 7.21
C GLU A 212 8.47 -24.13 6.46
N VAL A 213 7.28 -24.08 7.08
CA VAL A 213 6.06 -24.66 6.48
C VAL A 213 5.68 -23.91 5.20
N ALA A 214 5.75 -22.58 5.22
CA ALA A 214 5.49 -21.76 4.03
C ALA A 214 6.44 -22.13 2.88
N ALA A 215 7.74 -22.30 3.15
CA ALA A 215 8.72 -22.71 2.14
C ALA A 215 8.40 -24.08 1.56
N ARG A 216 8.02 -25.05 2.39
CA ARG A 216 7.58 -26.38 1.94
C ARG A 216 6.37 -26.27 1.02
N ARG A 217 5.34 -25.50 1.38
CA ARG A 217 4.14 -25.31 0.58
C ARG A 217 4.40 -24.58 -0.74
N VAL A 218 5.33 -23.62 -0.76
CA VAL A 218 5.80 -22.99 -2.00
C VAL A 218 6.35 -24.05 -2.96
N LYS A 219 7.19 -24.97 -2.48
CA LYS A 219 7.74 -26.07 -3.29
C LYS A 219 6.67 -27.06 -3.77
N GLU A 220 5.66 -27.34 -2.96
CA GLU A 220 4.52 -28.19 -3.34
C GLU A 220 3.67 -27.51 -4.43
N LEU A 221 3.44 -26.20 -4.32
CA LEU A 221 2.69 -25.42 -5.31
C LEU A 221 3.42 -25.29 -6.65
N ASN A 222 4.73 -25.00 -6.60
CA ASN A 222 5.56 -24.86 -7.78
C ASN A 222 6.99 -25.38 -7.52
N PRO A 223 7.30 -26.61 -7.97
CA PRO A 223 8.63 -27.22 -7.76
C PRO A 223 9.79 -26.46 -8.41
N ASP A 224 9.53 -25.62 -9.42
CA ASP A 224 10.56 -24.88 -10.14
C ASP A 224 11.08 -23.69 -9.35
N VAL A 225 10.26 -23.14 -8.41
CA VAL A 225 10.65 -22.00 -7.56
C VAL A 225 11.73 -22.43 -6.57
N GLN A 226 12.85 -21.71 -6.54
CA GLN A 226 13.88 -21.88 -5.51
C GLN A 226 13.43 -21.09 -4.27
N VAL A 227 13.26 -21.79 -3.15
CA VAL A 227 12.82 -21.16 -1.91
C VAL A 227 13.79 -21.47 -0.78
N GLN A 228 14.16 -20.42 -0.04
CA GLN A 228 14.89 -20.49 1.21
C GLN A 228 14.05 -19.83 2.31
N PHE A 229 14.28 -20.22 3.54
CA PHE A 229 13.60 -19.62 4.68
C PHE A 229 14.57 -19.34 5.82
N PHE A 230 14.21 -18.37 6.62
CA PHE A 230 14.91 -18.04 7.85
C PHE A 230 13.89 -17.89 8.99
N HIS A 231 14.12 -18.62 10.07
CA HIS A 231 13.32 -18.53 11.28
C HIS A 231 14.08 -17.71 12.32
N GLY A 232 13.75 -16.42 12.40
CA GLY A 232 14.40 -15.46 13.27
C GLY A 232 13.79 -14.07 13.17
N ASP A 233 14.21 -13.17 14.03
CA ASP A 233 13.76 -11.78 14.07
C ASP A 233 14.48 -10.97 12.98
N ILE A 234 13.72 -10.31 12.14
CA ILE A 234 14.23 -9.44 11.08
C ILE A 234 15.05 -8.26 11.62
N ASN A 235 14.80 -7.87 12.88
CA ASN A 235 15.48 -6.72 13.48
C ASN A 235 16.92 -7.05 13.90
N THR A 236 17.20 -8.29 14.28
CA THR A 236 18.46 -8.66 14.96
C THR A 236 19.21 -9.83 14.34
N ASP A 237 18.50 -10.76 13.69
CA ASP A 237 19.06 -12.06 13.38
C ASP A 237 19.44 -12.22 11.91
N LEU A 238 19.09 -11.27 11.03
CA LEU A 238 19.35 -11.34 9.61
C LEU A 238 20.33 -10.25 9.15
N GLY A 239 21.43 -10.65 8.52
CA GLY A 239 22.44 -9.74 8.01
C GLY A 239 22.00 -9.00 6.74
N LEU A 240 22.56 -7.80 6.53
CA LEU A 240 22.27 -6.95 5.37
C LEU A 240 22.67 -7.59 4.02
N GLY A 241 23.61 -8.52 4.01
CA GLY A 241 24.03 -9.26 2.83
C GLY A 241 22.89 -10.01 2.14
N VAL A 242 21.89 -10.48 2.90
CA VAL A 242 20.70 -11.13 2.35
C VAL A 242 19.85 -10.12 1.59
N PHE A 243 19.58 -8.93 2.18
CA PHE A 243 18.82 -7.86 1.53
C PHE A 243 19.51 -7.38 0.24
N ARG A 244 20.85 -7.28 0.25
CA ARG A 244 21.61 -6.84 -0.94
C ARG A 244 21.36 -7.73 -2.16
N ARG A 245 21.12 -9.02 -1.96
CA ARG A 245 20.88 -10.01 -3.02
C ARG A 245 19.45 -9.98 -3.57
N MET A 246 18.53 -9.27 -2.92
CA MET A 246 17.14 -9.21 -3.33
C MET A 246 16.89 -8.11 -4.38
N ASP A 247 15.95 -8.37 -5.27
CA ASP A 247 15.46 -7.38 -6.23
C ASP A 247 14.34 -6.55 -5.63
N VAL A 248 13.43 -7.19 -4.87
CA VAL A 248 12.31 -6.55 -4.16
C VAL A 248 12.12 -7.20 -2.81
N VAL A 249 11.83 -6.39 -1.79
CA VAL A 249 11.41 -6.85 -0.46
C VAL A 249 9.92 -6.60 -0.28
N ILE A 250 9.19 -7.56 0.29
CA ILE A 250 7.75 -7.44 0.54
C ILE A 250 7.48 -7.62 2.02
N GLY A 251 7.00 -6.56 2.66
CA GLY A 251 6.68 -6.51 4.08
C GLY A 251 5.23 -6.96 4.32
N CYS A 252 5.08 -8.04 5.09
CA CYS A 252 3.80 -8.59 5.53
C CYS A 252 3.76 -8.63 7.07
N LEU A 253 4.15 -7.50 7.66
CA LEU A 253 4.46 -7.34 9.08
C LEU A 253 3.24 -6.84 9.86
N ASP A 254 3.18 -7.11 11.14
CA ASP A 254 2.11 -6.69 12.06
C ASP A 254 2.55 -5.60 13.06
N ASN A 255 3.84 -5.23 13.06
CA ASN A 255 4.37 -4.21 13.96
C ASN A 255 5.17 -3.13 13.22
N ARG A 256 5.25 -1.95 13.83
CA ARG A 256 5.90 -0.76 13.25
C ARG A 256 7.42 -0.85 13.30
N GLU A 257 7.96 -1.50 14.32
CA GLU A 257 9.39 -1.64 14.57
C GLU A 257 10.05 -2.44 13.46
N ALA A 258 9.51 -3.61 13.13
CA ALA A 258 10.00 -4.43 12.04
C ALA A 258 9.88 -3.71 10.67
N ARG A 259 8.80 -2.94 10.46
CA ARG A 259 8.67 -2.10 9.25
C ARG A 259 9.77 -1.05 9.16
N LEU A 260 10.09 -0.39 10.27
CA LEU A 260 11.17 0.61 10.30
C LEU A 260 12.52 -0.02 9.99
N SER A 261 12.81 -1.19 10.57
CA SER A 261 14.06 -1.93 10.28
C SER A 261 14.15 -2.32 8.81
N VAL A 262 13.08 -2.91 8.24
CA VAL A 262 13.05 -3.26 6.81
C VAL A 262 13.22 -2.00 5.94
N ASN A 263 12.54 -0.89 6.28
CA ASN A 263 12.69 0.37 5.56
C ASN A 263 14.14 0.84 5.55
N ARG A 264 14.79 0.92 6.71
CA ARG A 264 16.18 1.34 6.84
C ARG A 264 17.12 0.44 6.05
N PHE A 265 17.00 -0.87 6.16
CA PHE A 265 17.83 -1.82 5.42
C PHE A 265 17.64 -1.70 3.91
N CYS A 266 16.40 -1.52 3.45
CA CYS A 266 16.11 -1.31 2.03
C CYS A 266 16.69 0.00 1.50
N TYR A 267 16.57 1.10 2.27
CA TYR A 267 17.11 2.40 1.87
C TYR A 267 18.63 2.42 1.85
N TRP A 268 19.30 1.85 2.86
CA TRP A 268 20.77 1.75 2.90
C TRP A 268 21.34 0.92 1.74
N LEU A 269 20.60 -0.07 1.27
CA LEU A 269 21.03 -0.96 0.19
C LEU A 269 20.42 -0.61 -1.17
N ASN A 270 19.72 0.51 -1.26
CA ASN A 270 19.02 0.94 -2.47
C ASN A 270 18.09 -0.14 -3.05
N LYS A 271 17.27 -0.76 -2.19
CA LYS A 271 16.31 -1.79 -2.57
C LYS A 271 14.88 -1.28 -2.46
N PRO A 272 14.05 -1.44 -3.49
CA PRO A 272 12.63 -1.13 -3.39
C PRO A 272 11.92 -2.14 -2.49
N TRP A 273 10.89 -1.67 -1.78
CA TRP A 273 10.07 -2.57 -0.99
C TRP A 273 8.59 -2.20 -1.01
N VAL A 274 7.76 -3.20 -0.85
CA VAL A 274 6.30 -3.07 -0.84
C VAL A 274 5.78 -3.50 0.52
N ASP A 275 5.15 -2.58 1.25
CA ASP A 275 4.58 -2.84 2.55
C ASP A 275 3.06 -3.04 2.47
N GLY A 276 2.54 -3.94 3.26
CA GLY A 276 1.11 -4.15 3.43
C GLY A 276 0.70 -4.16 4.89
N ALA A 277 -0.48 -3.64 5.16
CA ALA A 277 -1.11 -3.77 6.48
C ALA A 277 -2.61 -4.04 6.31
N ILE A 278 -3.16 -4.81 7.24
CA ILE A 278 -4.55 -5.24 7.23
C ILE A 278 -5.11 -5.20 8.65
N GLN A 279 -6.38 -4.80 8.76
CA GLN A 279 -7.12 -4.79 10.02
C GLN A 279 -8.61 -4.99 9.70
N GLU A 280 -9.25 -6.00 10.27
CA GLU A 280 -10.65 -6.34 10.03
C GLU A 280 -10.99 -6.46 8.54
N LEU A 281 -11.69 -5.48 7.97
CA LEU A 281 -12.00 -5.35 6.54
C LEU A 281 -11.22 -4.23 5.86
N PHE A 282 -10.31 -3.55 6.57
CA PHE A 282 -9.50 -2.48 6.01
C PHE A 282 -8.10 -2.98 5.66
N GLY A 283 -7.53 -2.41 4.62
CA GLY A 283 -6.18 -2.73 4.22
C GLY A 283 -5.48 -1.57 3.56
N LEU A 284 -4.17 -1.63 3.55
CA LEU A 284 -3.36 -0.67 2.81
C LEU A 284 -2.15 -1.36 2.18
N ALA A 285 -1.70 -0.81 1.06
CA ALA A 285 -0.45 -1.16 0.41
C ALA A 285 0.35 0.11 0.12
N ARG A 286 1.67 0.04 0.31
CA ARG A 286 2.61 1.15 0.11
C ARG A 286 3.81 0.67 -0.69
N VAL A 287 4.26 1.49 -1.62
CA VAL A 287 5.48 1.21 -2.38
C VAL A 287 6.52 2.23 -2.00
N PHE A 288 7.68 1.76 -1.58
CA PHE A 288 8.81 2.59 -1.22
C PHE A 288 10.01 2.29 -2.13
N VAL A 289 10.48 3.32 -2.80
CA VAL A 289 11.63 3.24 -3.71
C VAL A 289 12.66 4.26 -3.25
N PRO A 290 13.86 3.83 -2.83
CA PRO A 290 14.89 4.75 -2.40
C PRO A 290 15.16 5.85 -3.44
N GLY A 291 15.22 7.10 -2.98
CA GLY A 291 15.39 8.27 -3.85
C GLY A 291 14.15 8.70 -4.64
N ASN A 292 12.96 8.10 -4.36
CA ASN A 292 11.73 8.47 -5.02
C ASN A 292 10.59 8.63 -4.01
N GLY A 293 10.47 9.83 -3.43
CA GLY A 293 9.44 10.23 -2.50
C GLY A 293 9.62 9.70 -1.06
N ALA A 294 8.59 9.89 -0.25
CA ALA A 294 8.61 9.57 1.16
C ALA A 294 8.83 8.07 1.43
N CYS A 295 9.63 7.75 2.44
CA CYS A 295 9.82 6.38 2.94
C CYS A 295 8.85 6.06 4.10
N PHE A 296 8.89 4.83 4.63
CA PHE A 296 8.07 4.46 5.77
C PHE A 296 8.34 5.33 7.01
N GLU A 297 9.60 5.69 7.27
CA GLU A 297 9.95 6.55 8.43
C GLU A 297 9.37 7.95 8.29
N CYS A 298 9.23 8.48 7.06
CA CYS A 298 8.54 9.75 6.82
C CYS A 298 7.06 9.70 7.23
N THR A 299 6.42 8.54 7.19
CA THR A 299 5.01 8.39 7.58
C THR A 299 4.79 8.40 9.10
N LEU A 300 5.85 8.26 9.90
CA LEU A 300 5.75 8.18 11.36
C LEU A 300 5.59 9.56 11.97
N THR A 301 4.62 9.71 12.88
CA THR A 301 4.49 10.89 13.72
C THR A 301 5.57 10.89 14.81
N GLU A 302 5.89 12.08 15.37
CA GLU A 302 6.80 12.21 16.50
C GLU A 302 6.35 11.37 17.72
N GLN A 303 5.07 11.30 17.96
CA GLN A 303 4.51 10.46 19.02
C GLN A 303 4.80 8.97 18.74
N ALA A 304 4.56 8.49 17.52
CA ALA A 304 4.85 7.12 17.15
C ALA A 304 6.35 6.78 17.28
N ARG A 305 7.24 7.70 16.92
CA ARG A 305 8.69 7.56 17.12
C ARG A 305 9.06 7.45 18.59
N ARG A 306 8.51 8.33 19.44
CA ARG A 306 8.73 8.29 20.90
C ARG A 306 8.22 7.00 21.54
N GLU A 307 7.04 6.54 21.16
CA GLU A 307 6.48 5.27 21.65
C GLU A 307 7.37 4.07 21.26
N MET A 308 7.89 4.03 20.03
CA MET A 308 8.83 3.00 19.59
C MET A 308 10.13 3.06 20.39
N SER A 309 10.71 4.24 20.61
CA SER A 309 11.93 4.41 21.40
C SER A 309 11.76 3.92 22.85
N LEU A 310 10.60 4.17 23.46
CA LEU A 310 10.28 3.68 24.79
C LEU A 310 10.14 2.15 24.83
N ARG A 311 9.63 1.51 23.79
CA ARG A 311 9.51 0.06 23.70
C ARG A 311 10.87 -0.62 23.58
N TYR A 312 11.80 -0.04 22.84
CA TYR A 312 13.17 -0.56 22.75
C TYR A 312 13.93 -0.45 24.07
N SER A 313 13.62 0.53 24.92
CA SER A 313 14.28 0.73 26.19
C SER A 313 13.74 -0.15 27.33
N CYS A 314 12.60 -0.85 27.17
CA CYS A 314 12.00 -1.66 28.22
C CYS A 314 11.56 -3.05 27.74
N PRO A 315 12.35 -4.12 28.00
CA PRO A 315 12.03 -5.51 27.59
C PRO A 315 10.71 -6.06 28.17
N LEU A 316 10.24 -5.54 29.31
CA LEU A 316 8.97 -5.94 29.92
C LEU A 316 7.75 -5.44 29.16
N LEU A 317 7.81 -4.21 28.61
CA LEU A 317 6.76 -3.64 27.77
C LEU A 317 6.64 -4.36 26.42
N ALA A 318 7.76 -4.82 25.85
CA ALA A 318 7.77 -5.60 24.63
C ALA A 318 6.99 -6.91 24.79
N ARG A 319 7.12 -7.60 25.94
CA ARG A 319 6.39 -8.86 26.21
C ARG A 319 4.88 -8.67 26.41
N GLN A 320 4.42 -7.57 27.03
CA GLN A 320 2.99 -7.30 27.20
C GLN A 320 2.30 -6.96 25.86
N ASN A 321 2.99 -6.32 24.95
CA ASN A 321 2.45 -5.96 23.64
C ASN A 321 2.32 -7.15 22.67
N ILE A 322 3.08 -8.22 22.84
CA ILE A 322 2.91 -9.47 22.07
C ILE A 322 1.52 -10.11 22.30
N LEU A 323 0.96 -9.97 23.50
CA LEU A 323 -0.38 -10.48 23.82
C LEU A 323 -1.51 -9.57 23.31
N LEU A 324 -1.27 -8.26 23.17
CA LEU A 324 -2.23 -7.26 22.71
C LEU A 324 -2.17 -7.00 21.19
N GLY A 325 -1.11 -7.47 20.52
CA GLY A 325 -0.77 -7.12 19.14
C GLY A 325 -1.44 -7.95 18.04
N LYS A 326 -2.30 -8.92 18.35
CA LYS A 326 -2.97 -9.71 17.30
C LYS A 326 -4.18 -8.92 16.76
N VAL A 327 -3.96 -8.17 15.70
CA VAL A 327 -5.04 -7.45 15.00
C VAL A 327 -5.97 -8.46 14.32
N PRO A 328 -7.28 -8.45 14.61
CA PRO A 328 -8.22 -9.32 13.94
C PRO A 328 -8.28 -8.98 12.45
N THR A 329 -8.29 -10.02 11.62
CA THR A 329 -8.34 -9.85 10.16
C THR A 329 -9.06 -11.01 9.50
N THR A 330 -9.60 -10.78 8.32
CA THR A 330 -10.29 -11.78 7.51
C THR A 330 -9.37 -12.30 6.39
N PRO A 331 -9.58 -13.51 5.88
CA PRO A 331 -8.85 -14.02 4.73
C PRO A 331 -9.10 -13.19 3.46
N THR A 332 -10.28 -12.56 3.34
CA THR A 332 -10.65 -11.73 2.20
C THR A 332 -9.78 -10.48 2.07
N ILE A 333 -9.59 -9.73 3.16
CA ILE A 333 -8.72 -8.54 3.13
C ILE A 333 -7.25 -8.93 2.90
N SER A 334 -6.82 -10.07 3.46
CA SER A 334 -5.47 -10.59 3.22
C SER A 334 -5.24 -10.91 1.74
N ALA A 335 -6.24 -11.51 1.08
CA ALA A 335 -6.16 -11.84 -0.35
C ALA A 335 -6.13 -10.57 -1.22
N ILE A 336 -6.94 -9.56 -0.91
CA ILE A 336 -6.98 -8.29 -1.66
C ILE A 336 -5.63 -7.57 -1.55
N ILE A 337 -5.17 -7.32 -0.33
CA ILE A 337 -3.92 -6.56 -0.11
C ILE A 337 -2.69 -7.38 -0.55
N GLY A 338 -2.66 -8.68 -0.30
CA GLY A 338 -1.60 -9.56 -0.80
C GLY A 338 -1.55 -9.61 -2.33
N GLY A 339 -2.71 -9.52 -3.00
CA GLY A 339 -2.80 -9.36 -4.44
C GLY A 339 -2.18 -8.04 -4.92
N VAL A 340 -2.54 -6.92 -4.28
CA VAL A 340 -1.96 -5.59 -4.59
C VAL A 340 -0.45 -5.59 -4.36
N GLN A 341 0.04 -6.09 -3.22
CA GLN A 341 1.49 -6.17 -2.96
C GLN A 341 2.23 -6.99 -4.00
N SER A 342 1.69 -8.14 -4.38
CA SER A 342 2.29 -9.00 -5.41
C SER A 342 2.34 -8.31 -6.77
N GLN A 343 1.29 -7.57 -7.12
CA GLN A 343 1.23 -6.81 -8.37
C GLN A 343 2.22 -5.64 -8.38
N GLU A 344 2.33 -4.88 -7.28
CA GLU A 344 3.30 -3.79 -7.18
C GLU A 344 4.75 -4.32 -7.24
N ALA A 345 5.03 -5.47 -6.62
CA ALA A 345 6.34 -6.12 -6.74
C ALA A 345 6.67 -6.53 -8.18
N LEU A 346 5.70 -7.03 -8.95
CA LEU A 346 5.88 -7.31 -10.38
C LEU A 346 6.08 -6.04 -11.20
N LYS A 347 5.36 -4.96 -10.91
CA LYS A 347 5.54 -3.67 -11.59
C LYS A 347 6.95 -3.14 -11.37
N LEU A 348 7.46 -3.20 -10.12
CA LEU A 348 8.86 -2.85 -9.81
C LEU A 348 9.84 -3.69 -10.62
N LEU A 349 9.63 -5.01 -10.67
CA LEU A 349 10.48 -5.93 -11.41
C LEU A 349 10.52 -5.61 -12.92
N HIS A 350 9.38 -5.24 -13.50
CA HIS A 350 9.25 -4.90 -14.93
C HIS A 350 9.55 -3.42 -15.24
N ASN A 351 10.03 -2.64 -14.27
CA ASN A 351 10.26 -1.20 -14.38
C ASN A 351 9.01 -0.42 -14.85
N MET A 352 7.84 -0.90 -14.45
CA MET A 352 6.57 -0.24 -14.72
C MET A 352 6.35 0.92 -13.72
N PRO A 353 5.52 1.91 -14.06
CA PRO A 353 5.18 2.99 -13.13
C PRO A 353 4.55 2.46 -11.84
N VAL A 354 5.06 2.91 -10.71
CA VAL A 354 4.53 2.65 -9.36
C VAL A 354 4.26 3.96 -8.62
N GLU A 355 3.33 3.94 -7.69
CA GLU A 355 3.00 5.09 -6.83
C GLU A 355 3.94 5.13 -5.62
N ALA A 356 5.23 5.41 -5.86
CA ALA A 356 6.24 5.48 -4.80
C ALA A 356 5.94 6.62 -3.81
N GLY A 357 6.16 6.37 -2.50
CA GLY A 357 5.88 7.34 -1.43
C GLY A 357 4.40 7.60 -1.20
N LYS A 358 3.51 6.80 -1.81
CA LYS A 358 2.06 6.89 -1.62
C LYS A 358 1.51 5.66 -0.92
N VAL A 359 0.32 5.79 -0.36
CA VAL A 359 -0.43 4.68 0.24
C VAL A 359 -1.74 4.47 -0.51
N THR A 360 -2.00 3.25 -0.89
CA THR A 360 -3.29 2.80 -1.42
C THR A 360 -4.09 2.20 -0.28
N HIS A 361 -5.21 2.81 0.05
CA HIS A 361 -6.14 2.35 1.07
C HIS A 361 -7.29 1.59 0.42
N PHE A 362 -7.64 0.46 1.01
CA PHE A 362 -8.84 -0.30 0.68
C PHE A 362 -9.80 -0.30 1.87
N ASN A 363 -11.03 0.15 1.62
CA ASN A 363 -12.12 0.12 2.58
C ASN A 363 -13.07 -1.04 2.23
N GLY A 364 -12.99 -2.14 2.96
CA GLY A 364 -13.81 -3.33 2.69
C GLY A 364 -15.29 -3.21 3.08
N LEU A 365 -15.70 -2.13 3.78
CA LEU A 365 -17.11 -1.87 4.03
C LEU A 365 -17.81 -1.28 2.81
N THR A 366 -17.09 -0.48 2.02
CA THR A 366 -17.62 0.21 0.83
C THR A 366 -17.02 -0.32 -0.47
N ASN A 367 -15.99 -1.15 -0.40
CA ASN A 367 -15.15 -1.59 -1.52
C ASN A 367 -14.49 -0.42 -2.29
N GLU A 368 -14.28 0.71 -1.63
CA GLU A 368 -13.60 1.86 -2.21
C GLU A 368 -12.09 1.73 -2.04
N VAL A 369 -11.39 2.23 -3.06
CA VAL A 369 -9.94 2.35 -3.07
C VAL A 369 -9.58 3.80 -3.27
N HIS A 370 -8.70 4.33 -2.44
CA HIS A 370 -8.14 5.67 -2.62
C HIS A 370 -6.63 5.67 -2.35
N THR A 371 -5.93 6.61 -2.97
CA THR A 371 -4.49 6.76 -2.81
C THR A 371 -4.20 8.13 -2.21
N THR A 372 -3.36 8.17 -1.18
CA THR A 372 -2.85 9.40 -0.57
C THR A 372 -1.34 9.45 -0.67
N ALA A 373 -0.76 10.66 -0.77
CA ALA A 373 0.68 10.86 -0.82
C ALA A 373 1.20 11.21 0.58
N TYR A 374 2.35 10.68 0.93
CA TYR A 374 3.11 11.13 2.09
C TYR A 374 4.08 12.24 1.70
N VAL A 375 4.34 13.14 2.63
CA VAL A 375 5.36 14.18 2.46
C VAL A 375 6.72 13.61 2.87
N GLU A 376 7.71 13.77 2.02
CA GLU A 376 9.09 13.44 2.34
C GLU A 376 9.63 14.43 3.39
N LYS A 377 10.23 13.90 4.46
CA LYS A 377 10.79 14.71 5.55
C LYS A 377 12.27 14.94 5.31
N GLU A 378 12.70 16.20 5.37
CA GLU A 378 14.08 16.61 5.17
C GLU A 378 15.05 16.02 6.22
N ASP A 379 14.57 15.79 7.44
CA ASP A 379 15.32 15.26 8.58
C ASP A 379 15.17 13.74 8.75
N CYS A 380 14.70 13.02 7.74
CA CYS A 380 14.45 11.59 7.82
C CYS A 380 15.76 10.79 7.81
N GLU A 381 16.06 10.07 8.89
CA GLU A 381 17.27 9.26 9.05
C GLU A 381 17.42 8.18 7.97
N SER A 382 16.32 7.60 7.50
CA SER A 382 16.35 6.60 6.43
C SER A 382 16.85 7.14 5.09
N HIS A 383 16.77 8.47 4.87
CA HIS A 383 17.23 9.12 3.65
C HIS A 383 18.70 9.57 3.75
N TRP A 384 19.34 9.45 4.91
CA TRP A 384 20.75 9.78 5.04
C TRP A 384 21.59 8.76 4.27
N ILE A 385 22.25 9.23 3.26
CA ILE A 385 23.28 8.47 2.57
C ILE A 385 24.49 8.51 3.50
N TYR A 386 24.65 7.47 4.32
CA TYR A 386 25.94 7.24 4.98
C TYR A 386 26.92 6.96 3.85
N GLY A 387 27.82 7.94 3.57
CA GLY A 387 28.73 7.91 2.44
C GLY A 387 29.28 6.52 2.11
N ASP A 388 29.81 6.29 0.98
CA ASP A 388 30.19 5.01 0.36
C ASP A 388 30.47 3.86 1.34
N ILE A 389 29.41 3.32 2.00
CA ILE A 389 29.48 2.01 2.63
C ILE A 389 29.47 1.00 1.49
N THR A 390 30.59 0.93 0.81
CA THR A 390 30.78 0.02 -0.33
C THR A 390 31.05 -1.41 0.15
N GLU A 391 31.45 -1.60 1.41
CA GLU A 391 31.79 -2.88 2.01
C GLU A 391 31.05 -3.06 3.33
N LEU A 392 29.85 -3.61 3.26
CA LEU A 392 29.20 -4.19 4.45
C LEU A 392 29.62 -5.65 4.57
N PRO A 393 29.99 -6.14 5.77
CA PRO A 393 30.25 -7.56 5.99
C PRO A 393 28.99 -8.36 5.67
N ASP A 394 29.20 -9.53 5.08
CA ASP A 394 28.14 -10.51 4.75
C ASP A 394 27.48 -11.09 6.01
#